data_ef7a5018143330881bc21e1905f86701
#
_entry.id   ef7a5018143330881bc21e1905f86701
#
_cell.length_a   1.000
_cell.length_b   1.000
_cell.length_c   1.000
_cell.angle_alpha   90.00
_cell.angle_beta   90.00
_cell.angle_gamma   90.00
#
_symmetry.space_group_name_H-M   'P 1'
#
loop_
_entity.id
_entity.type
_entity.pdbx_description
1 polymer ?
#
loop_
_entity_poly.entity_id
_entity_poly.type
_entity_poly.pdbx_seq_one_letter_code
_entity_poly.pdbx_strand_id
1 'polypeptide(L)' 'LSKEEIFNKIADILAERFELKPDQITNSLNFKEDLNADSIDIVEFVLELEDTFGAEISDEVAENLITVGDAVDYISKHQA' A
#
# COMPACT_ATOMS: atom_id res chain seq x y z
N LEU A 1 -5.33 13.45 -5.82
CA LEU A 1 -6.24 12.35 -5.51
C LEU A 1 -6.75 12.47 -4.08
N SER A 2 -7.99 12.10 -3.86
CA SER A 2 -8.54 12.01 -2.52
C SER A 2 -8.01 10.74 -1.82
N LYS A 3 -8.16 10.69 -0.50
CA LYS A 3 -7.76 9.48 0.25
C LYS A 3 -8.55 8.26 -0.21
N GLU A 4 -9.81 8.44 -0.55
CA GLU A 4 -10.64 7.34 -1.05
C GLU A 4 -10.12 6.80 -2.38
N GLU A 5 -9.73 7.67 -3.29
CA GLU A 5 -9.16 7.26 -4.57
C GLU A 5 -7.83 6.56 -4.37
N ILE A 6 -7.00 7.06 -3.46
CA ILE A 6 -5.72 6.43 -3.11
C ILE A 6 -5.97 5.04 -2.54
N PHE A 7 -6.91 4.93 -1.61
CA PHE A 7 -7.27 3.65 -1.02
C PHE A 7 -7.72 2.65 -2.09
N ASN A 8 -8.59 3.09 -3.00
CA ASN A 8 -9.09 2.21 -4.05
C ASN A 8 -7.98 1.70 -4.95
N LYS A 9 -7.02 2.55 -5.29
CA LYS A 9 -5.88 2.12 -6.11
C LYS A 9 -4.99 1.14 -5.36
N ILE A 10 -4.73 1.39 -4.09
CA ILE A 10 -3.95 0.47 -3.26
C ILE A 10 -4.69 -0.87 -3.14
N ALA A 11 -5.99 -0.82 -2.93
CA ALA A 11 -6.80 -2.03 -2.81
C ALA A 11 -6.75 -2.87 -4.10
N ASP A 12 -6.81 -2.23 -5.25
CA ASP A 12 -6.72 -2.94 -6.54
C ASP A 12 -5.37 -3.64 -6.67
N ILE A 13 -4.29 -2.98 -6.28
CA ILE A 13 -2.95 -3.55 -6.33
C ILE A 13 -2.85 -4.76 -5.40
N LEU A 14 -3.35 -4.61 -4.17
CA LEU A 14 -3.32 -5.70 -3.20
C LEU A 14 -4.17 -6.89 -3.64
N ALA A 15 -5.35 -6.62 -4.17
CA ALA A 15 -6.24 -7.69 -4.65
C ALA A 15 -5.58 -8.50 -5.75
N GLU A 16 -4.91 -7.82 -6.68
CA GLU A 16 -4.25 -8.48 -7.81
C GLU A 16 -3.00 -9.22 -7.37
N ARG A 17 -2.17 -8.58 -6.56
CA ARG A 17 -0.86 -9.11 -6.19
C ARG A 17 -0.95 -10.24 -5.15
N PHE A 18 -1.87 -10.12 -4.21
CA PHE A 18 -2.00 -11.08 -3.10
C PHE A 18 -3.28 -11.90 -3.16
N GLU A 19 -4.04 -11.78 -4.25
CA GLU A 19 -5.27 -12.54 -4.46
C GLU A 19 -6.29 -12.33 -3.33
N LEU A 20 -6.40 -11.10 -2.86
CA LEU A 20 -7.35 -10.74 -1.81
C LEU A 20 -8.69 -10.31 -2.41
N LYS A 21 -9.76 -10.59 -1.67
CA LYS A 21 -11.07 -10.10 -2.03
C LYS A 21 -11.23 -8.65 -1.54
N PRO A 22 -12.00 -7.80 -2.24
CA PRO A 22 -12.20 -6.42 -1.79
C PRO A 22 -12.69 -6.30 -0.34
N ASP A 23 -13.49 -7.25 0.12
CA ASP A 23 -14.02 -7.28 1.48
C ASP A 23 -12.93 -7.44 2.53
N GLN A 24 -11.81 -8.01 2.16
CA GLN A 24 -10.70 -8.27 3.07
C GLN A 24 -9.76 -7.07 3.20
N ILE A 25 -9.92 -6.08 2.33
CA ILE A 25 -9.01 -4.93 2.29
C ILE A 25 -9.65 -3.75 3.01
N THR A 26 -9.06 -3.37 4.14
CA THR A 26 -9.52 -2.25 4.96
C THR A 26 -8.32 -1.39 5.32
N ASN A 27 -8.57 -0.20 5.88
CA ASN A 27 -7.49 0.66 6.34
C ASN A 27 -6.65 0.02 7.46
N SER A 28 -7.22 -0.90 8.20
CA SER A 28 -6.51 -1.59 9.27
C SER A 28 -5.78 -2.86 8.82
N LEU A 29 -5.89 -3.23 7.54
CA LEU A 29 -5.18 -4.38 7.02
C LEU A 29 -3.67 -4.19 7.22
N ASN A 30 -3.05 -5.14 7.87
CA ASN A 30 -1.62 -5.08 8.20
C ASN A 30 -0.81 -5.79 7.12
N PHE A 31 0.11 -5.06 6.47
CA PHE A 31 0.91 -5.62 5.40
C PHE A 31 1.83 -6.76 5.85
N LYS A 32 2.23 -6.74 7.10
CA LYS A 32 3.18 -7.72 7.62
C LYS A 32 2.50 -8.93 8.24
N GLU A 33 1.37 -8.74 8.89
CA GLU A 33 0.68 -9.80 9.63
C GLU A 33 -0.45 -10.45 8.85
N ASP A 34 -1.22 -9.64 8.11
CA ASP A 34 -2.42 -10.13 7.45
C ASP A 34 -2.18 -10.68 6.06
N LEU A 35 -1.11 -10.26 5.39
CA LEU A 35 -0.85 -10.65 4.01
C LEU A 35 0.04 -11.89 3.87
N ASN A 36 0.66 -12.34 4.93
CA ASN A 36 1.55 -13.49 4.87
C ASN A 36 2.64 -13.30 3.79
N ALA A 37 3.03 -12.04 3.55
CA ALA A 37 3.99 -11.67 2.51
C ALA A 37 5.41 -11.64 3.07
N ASP A 38 6.39 -12.03 2.25
CA ASP A 38 7.78 -11.90 2.65
C ASP A 38 8.31 -10.50 2.29
N SER A 39 9.58 -10.24 2.61
CA SER A 39 10.17 -8.92 2.38
C SER A 39 10.26 -8.56 0.90
N ILE A 40 10.41 -9.55 0.02
CA ILE A 40 10.46 -9.30 -1.41
C ILE A 40 9.11 -8.83 -1.92
N ASP A 41 8.03 -9.47 -1.48
CA ASP A 41 6.67 -9.08 -1.86
C ASP A 41 6.37 -7.64 -1.42
N ILE A 42 6.80 -7.28 -0.21
CA ILE A 42 6.60 -5.92 0.31
C ILE A 42 7.37 -4.90 -0.51
N VAL A 43 8.63 -5.20 -0.85
CA VAL A 43 9.45 -4.30 -1.67
C VAL A 43 8.82 -4.09 -3.05
N GLU A 44 8.37 -5.15 -3.68
CA GLU A 44 7.72 -5.05 -4.99
C GLU A 44 6.43 -4.25 -4.92
N PHE A 45 5.65 -4.44 -3.86
CA PHE A 45 4.43 -3.68 -3.63
C PHE A 45 4.74 -2.18 -3.49
N VAL A 46 5.76 -1.84 -2.71
CA VAL A 46 6.18 -0.45 -2.52
C VAL A 46 6.62 0.18 -3.84
N LEU A 47 7.38 -0.55 -4.64
CA LEU A 47 7.81 -0.05 -5.95
C LEU A 47 6.62 0.23 -6.86
N GLU A 48 5.61 -0.62 -6.81
CA GLU A 48 4.40 -0.41 -7.60
C GLU A 48 3.63 0.82 -7.13
N LEU A 49 3.61 1.05 -5.82
CA LEU A 49 3.01 2.28 -5.27
C LEU A 49 3.73 3.53 -5.78
N GLU A 50 5.06 3.51 -5.76
CA GLU A 50 5.85 4.63 -6.27
C GLU A 50 5.52 4.92 -7.73
N ASP A 51 5.44 3.88 -8.53
CA ASP A 51 5.15 3.99 -9.95
C ASP A 51 3.73 4.49 -10.21
N THR A 52 2.77 3.96 -9.47
CA THR A 52 1.36 4.29 -9.64
C THR A 52 1.04 5.73 -9.23
N PHE A 53 1.64 6.20 -8.14
CA PHE A 53 1.33 7.52 -7.58
C PHE A 53 2.38 8.57 -7.88
N GLY A 54 3.51 8.20 -8.45
CA GLY A 54 4.59 9.12 -8.70
C GLY A 54 5.22 9.68 -7.43
N ALA A 55 5.13 8.96 -6.32
CA ALA A 55 5.67 9.36 -5.04
C ALA A 55 6.94 8.57 -4.72
N GLU A 56 7.88 9.20 -4.05
CA GLU A 56 9.08 8.50 -3.58
C GLU A 56 8.83 7.89 -2.21
N ILE A 57 9.09 6.59 -2.09
CA ILE A 57 8.96 5.88 -0.82
C ILE A 57 10.31 5.24 -0.51
N SER A 58 11.06 5.83 0.42
CA SER A 58 12.34 5.27 0.81
C SER A 58 12.15 3.97 1.59
N ASP A 59 13.22 3.18 1.70
CA ASP A 59 13.19 1.94 2.47
C ASP A 59 12.79 2.22 3.92
N GLU A 60 13.28 3.32 4.49
CA GLU A 60 12.95 3.72 5.85
C GLU A 60 11.45 3.98 6.01
N VAL A 61 10.87 4.70 5.06
CA VAL A 61 9.42 4.97 5.07
C VAL A 61 8.66 3.68 4.88
N ALA A 62 9.08 2.83 3.95
CA ALA A 62 8.42 1.55 3.70
C ALA A 62 8.36 0.68 4.96
N GLU A 63 9.40 0.70 5.77
CA GLU A 63 9.43 -0.03 7.03
C GLU A 63 8.39 0.47 8.02
N ASN A 64 8.01 1.74 7.91
CA ASN A 64 7.01 2.36 8.79
C ASN A 64 5.59 2.24 8.27
N LEU A 65 5.41 1.78 7.03
CA LEU A 65 4.09 1.55 6.46
C LEU A 65 3.60 0.17 6.93
N ILE A 66 2.84 0.17 7.99
CA ILE A 66 2.38 -1.07 8.63
C ILE A 66 1.00 -1.48 8.12
N THR A 67 0.11 -0.52 7.93
CA THR A 67 -1.26 -0.78 7.47
C THR A 67 -1.56 -0.06 6.16
N VAL A 68 -2.67 -0.45 5.53
CA VAL A 68 -3.16 0.23 4.32
C VAL A 68 -3.42 1.71 4.63
N GLY A 69 -3.99 2.01 5.80
CA GLY A 69 -4.23 3.38 6.22
C GLY A 69 -2.95 4.21 6.30
N ASP A 70 -1.87 3.61 6.79
CA ASP A 70 -0.57 4.29 6.85
C ASP A 70 -0.10 4.67 5.44
N ALA A 71 -0.25 3.76 4.48
CA ALA A 71 0.14 4.01 3.10
C ALA A 71 -0.73 5.10 2.47
N VAL A 72 -2.03 5.05 2.71
CA VAL A 72 -2.96 6.08 2.21
C VAL A 72 -2.58 7.45 2.75
N ASP A 73 -2.33 7.55 4.04
CA ASP A 73 -1.95 8.82 4.67
C ASP A 73 -0.63 9.36 4.11
N TYR A 74 0.36 8.49 3.98
CA TYR A 74 1.66 8.90 3.45
C TYR A 74 1.52 9.45 2.03
N ILE A 75 0.87 8.70 1.16
CA ILE A 75 0.70 9.09 -0.24
C ILE A 75 -0.12 10.36 -0.35
N SER A 76 -1.17 10.49 0.45
CA SER A 76 -2.01 11.69 0.48
C SER A 76 -1.21 12.95 0.80
N LYS A 77 -0.22 12.85 1.69
CA LYS A 77 0.61 13.98 2.08
C LYS A 77 1.75 14.28 1.12
N HIS A 78 2.17 13.30 0.33
CA HIS A 78 3.35 13.42 -0.52
C HIS A 78 3.05 13.34 -2.01
N GLN A 79 1.81 13.40 -2.40
CA GLN A 79 1.47 13.43 -3.83
C GLN A 79 1.80 14.78 -4.43
N ALA A 80 2.24 14.73 -5.66
CA ALA A 80 2.60 15.95 -6.40
C ALA A 80 1.38 16.80 -6.76
#